data_71c439f8a994f5ca064d892cda237182
#
_entry.id   71c439f8a994f5ca064d892cda237182
#
_cell.length_a   1.000
_cell.length_b   1.000
_cell.length_c   1.000
_cell.angle_alpha   90.00
_cell.angle_beta   90.00
_cell.angle_gamma   90.00
#
_symmetry.space_group_name_H-M   'P 1'
#
loop_
_entity.id
_entity.type
_entity.pdbx_description
1 polymer ?
#
loop_
_entity_poly.entity_id
_entity_poly.type
_entity_poly.pdbx_seq_one_letter_code
_entity_poly.pdbx_strand_id
1 'polypeptide(L)'
;RYNAEVVTFTADIGQGEEVEPARAKAEMLGIKEIFIEDLREEFVRDYVFPMFRANPLYEGMYLLGTSIARPLIAKRQIEIARAVGADAVSHGATGKGNDQVRFELAYYALQPDIRVVAPWREWDLGSRTKLIEYAEQNQIPIPRDKRGEAPFSVCLLYTSDAADEQQR
;
A
#
# COMPACT_ATOMS: atom_id res chain seq x y z
N ARG A 1 5.99 -6.35 -17.91
CA ARG A 1 6.20 -5.00 -18.48
C ARG A 1 7.62 -4.49 -18.27
N TYR A 2 8.21 -4.67 -17.10
CA TYR A 2 9.56 -4.21 -16.75
C TYR A 2 10.62 -5.30 -16.91
N ASN A 3 10.26 -6.55 -17.14
CA ASN A 3 11.16 -7.72 -17.17
C ASN A 3 12.09 -7.76 -15.93
N ALA A 4 11.51 -7.54 -14.76
CA ALA A 4 12.20 -7.46 -13.50
C ALA A 4 11.84 -8.65 -12.61
N GLU A 5 12.77 -9.08 -11.79
CA GLU A 5 12.47 -9.97 -10.67
C GLU A 5 11.68 -9.19 -9.61
N VAL A 6 10.65 -9.81 -9.07
CA VAL A 6 9.72 -9.14 -8.15
C VAL A 6 9.80 -9.79 -6.77
N VAL A 7 10.02 -8.96 -5.78
CA VAL A 7 9.92 -9.30 -4.36
C VAL A 7 8.68 -8.63 -3.80
N THR A 8 7.92 -9.32 -2.98
CA THR A 8 6.72 -8.75 -2.35
C THR A 8 6.90 -8.55 -0.86
N PHE A 9 6.32 -7.47 -0.36
CA PHE A 9 6.29 -7.16 1.06
C PHE A 9 4.87 -6.85 1.51
N THR A 10 4.47 -7.44 2.62
CA THR A 10 3.22 -7.13 3.32
C THR A 10 3.52 -6.89 4.79
N ALA A 11 3.11 -5.74 5.30
CA ALA A 11 3.21 -5.41 6.71
C ALA A 11 1.96 -5.89 7.45
N ASP A 12 2.12 -6.62 8.53
CA ASP A 12 1.08 -6.81 9.53
C ASP A 12 1.17 -5.68 10.56
N ILE A 13 0.18 -4.79 10.52
CA ILE A 13 0.02 -3.68 11.47
C ILE A 13 -1.27 -3.82 12.28
N GLY A 14 -1.89 -5.02 12.28
CA GLY A 14 -3.11 -5.36 13.00
C GLY A 14 -4.37 -5.45 12.14
N GLN A 15 -4.24 -5.60 10.81
CA GLN A 15 -5.36 -5.76 9.89
C GLN A 15 -5.98 -7.17 9.88
N GLY A 16 -5.45 -8.11 10.66
CA GLY A 16 -6.04 -9.43 10.87
C GLY A 16 -5.94 -10.35 9.66
N GLU A 17 -7.08 -10.82 9.15
CA GLU A 17 -7.18 -11.90 8.16
C GLU A 17 -6.61 -11.57 6.76
N GLU A 18 -6.18 -10.37 6.51
CA GLU A 18 -5.73 -9.94 5.18
C GLU A 18 -4.28 -10.34 4.84
N VAL A 19 -3.53 -10.82 5.79
CA VAL A 19 -2.09 -11.16 5.64
C VAL A 19 -1.91 -12.45 4.84
N GLU A 20 -2.59 -13.53 5.22
CA GLU A 20 -2.49 -14.82 4.52
C GLU A 20 -3.00 -14.81 3.08
N PRO A 21 -4.13 -14.16 2.74
CA PRO A 21 -4.53 -13.99 1.36
C PRO A 21 -3.50 -13.27 0.49
N ALA A 22 -2.73 -12.35 1.05
CA ALA A 22 -1.66 -11.65 0.33
C ALA A 22 -0.52 -12.63 -0.03
N ARG A 23 -0.12 -13.50 0.91
CA ARG A 23 0.87 -14.56 0.67
C ARG A 23 0.42 -15.49 -0.45
N ALA A 24 -0.77 -16.08 -0.30
CA ALA A 24 -1.31 -17.04 -1.27
C ALA A 24 -1.39 -16.43 -2.69
N LYS A 25 -1.74 -15.16 -2.79
CA LYS A 25 -1.79 -14.46 -4.07
C LYS A 25 -0.39 -14.26 -4.67
N ALA A 26 0.59 -13.91 -3.87
CA ALA A 26 1.97 -13.75 -4.34
C ALA A 26 2.55 -15.08 -4.85
N GLU A 27 2.36 -16.17 -4.10
CA GLU A 27 2.78 -17.51 -4.48
C GLU A 27 2.13 -17.97 -5.80
N MET A 28 0.82 -17.73 -5.95
CA MET A 28 0.09 -18.07 -7.17
C MET A 28 0.59 -17.27 -8.39
N LEU A 29 1.07 -16.07 -8.20
CA LEU A 29 1.69 -15.25 -9.24
C LEU A 29 3.16 -15.61 -9.51
N GLY A 30 3.68 -16.65 -8.84
CA GLY A 30 5.03 -17.17 -9.05
C GLY A 30 6.14 -16.35 -8.37
N ILE A 31 5.80 -15.51 -7.41
CA ILE A 31 6.79 -14.75 -6.63
C ILE A 31 7.54 -15.70 -5.72
N LYS A 32 8.87 -15.62 -5.73
CA LYS A 32 9.75 -16.49 -4.94
C LYS A 32 10.10 -15.90 -3.58
N GLU A 33 10.29 -14.59 -3.53
CA GLU A 33 10.66 -13.88 -2.32
C GLU A 33 9.46 -13.06 -1.80
N ILE A 34 8.91 -13.51 -0.67
CA ILE A 34 7.70 -12.95 -0.07
C ILE A 34 8.02 -12.62 1.39
N PHE A 35 8.04 -11.34 1.70
CA PHE A 35 8.21 -10.84 3.05
C PHE A 35 6.84 -10.52 3.65
N ILE A 36 6.55 -11.12 4.80
CA ILE A 36 5.41 -10.75 5.65
C ILE A 36 5.98 -10.52 7.03
N GLU A 37 5.85 -9.30 7.52
CA GLU A 37 6.47 -8.91 8.77
C GLU A 37 5.46 -8.33 9.74
N ASP A 38 5.57 -8.78 10.99
CA ASP A 38 4.79 -8.25 12.10
C ASP A 38 5.39 -6.91 12.57
N LEU A 39 4.73 -5.84 12.23
CA LEU A 39 5.11 -4.48 12.61
C LEU A 39 4.16 -3.88 13.67
N ARG A 40 3.30 -4.68 14.29
CA ARG A 40 2.28 -4.20 15.23
C ARG A 40 2.87 -3.49 16.43
N GLU A 41 3.92 -4.05 17.03
CA GLU A 41 4.57 -3.43 18.18
C GLU A 41 5.25 -2.10 17.79
N GLU A 42 6.02 -2.08 16.70
CA GLU A 42 6.67 -0.86 16.23
C GLU A 42 5.62 0.21 15.87
N PHE A 43 4.55 -0.18 15.20
CA PHE A 43 3.46 0.72 14.84
C PHE A 43 2.83 1.37 16.07
N VAL A 44 2.49 0.59 17.08
CA VAL A 44 1.84 1.11 18.31
C VAL A 44 2.82 1.97 19.09
N ARG A 45 4.03 1.51 19.32
CA ARG A 45 5.02 2.19 20.16
C ARG A 45 5.50 3.50 19.55
N ASP A 46 5.87 3.47 18.26
CA ASP A 46 6.62 4.56 17.63
C ASP A 46 5.75 5.52 16.82
N TYR A 47 4.50 5.13 16.49
CA TYR A 47 3.58 5.94 15.70
C TYR A 47 2.27 6.24 16.43
N VAL A 48 1.57 5.22 16.94
CA VAL A 48 0.25 5.41 17.55
C VAL A 48 0.34 6.16 18.88
N PHE A 49 1.22 5.75 19.78
CA PHE A 49 1.37 6.44 21.06
C PHE A 49 1.87 7.89 20.94
N PRO A 50 2.88 8.20 20.10
CA PRO A 50 3.25 9.59 19.82
C PRO A 50 2.09 10.39 19.23
N MET A 51 1.32 9.81 18.32
CA MET A 51 0.13 10.46 17.76
C MET A 51 -0.90 10.79 18.85
N PHE A 52 -1.21 9.85 19.75
CA PHE A 52 -2.14 10.11 20.86
C PHE A 52 -1.63 11.19 21.81
N ARG A 53 -0.34 11.23 22.10
CA ARG A 53 0.26 12.29 22.93
C ARG A 53 0.15 13.65 22.26
N ALA A 54 0.32 13.73 20.95
CA ALA A 54 0.17 14.96 20.19
C ALA A 54 -1.29 15.39 20.01
N ASN A 55 -2.23 14.46 20.24
CA ASN A 55 -3.68 14.65 20.04
C ASN A 55 -4.06 15.28 18.68
N PRO A 56 -3.46 14.87 17.55
CA PRO A 56 -3.79 15.45 16.27
C PRO A 56 -5.13 14.89 15.79
N LEU A 57 -6.03 15.78 15.44
CA LEU A 57 -7.29 15.47 14.79
C LEU A 57 -7.38 16.29 13.51
N TYR A 58 -7.53 15.61 12.38
CA TYR A 58 -7.81 16.31 11.14
C TYR A 58 -9.29 16.69 11.09
N GLU A 59 -9.55 17.99 10.94
CA GLU A 59 -10.89 18.59 10.95
C GLU A 59 -11.76 18.22 12.17
N GLY A 60 -11.13 17.91 13.30
CA GLY A 60 -11.83 17.56 14.54
C GLY A 60 -12.47 16.16 14.56
N MET A 61 -12.28 15.35 13.54
CA MET A 61 -12.94 14.04 13.38
C MET A 61 -11.99 12.90 13.06
N TYR A 62 -11.00 13.10 12.19
CA TYR A 62 -10.21 12.01 11.66
C TYR A 62 -8.92 11.78 12.46
N LEU A 63 -8.72 10.55 12.94
CA LEU A 63 -7.62 10.15 13.82
C LEU A 63 -6.29 9.85 13.12
N LEU A 64 -6.16 10.15 11.83
CA LEU A 64 -4.92 10.04 11.06
C LEU A 64 -4.26 8.64 11.02
N GLY A 65 -5.00 7.56 11.31
CA GLY A 65 -4.45 6.20 11.34
C GLY A 65 -3.71 5.81 10.04
N THR A 66 -4.32 6.07 8.90
CA THR A 66 -3.71 5.81 7.59
C THR A 66 -2.46 6.66 7.37
N SER A 67 -2.47 7.90 7.82
CA SER A 67 -1.36 8.84 7.65
C SER A 67 -0.09 8.40 8.36
N ILE A 68 -0.20 7.74 9.51
CA ILE A 68 0.95 7.23 10.27
C ILE A 68 1.36 5.81 9.86
N ALA A 69 0.45 5.02 9.29
CA ALA A 69 0.75 3.67 8.84
C ALA A 69 1.66 3.65 7.59
N ARG A 70 1.38 4.51 6.59
CA ARG A 70 2.12 4.52 5.32
C ARG A 70 3.62 4.81 5.47
N PRO A 71 4.07 5.76 6.30
CA PRO A 71 5.49 5.99 6.55
C PRO A 71 6.21 4.78 7.15
N LEU A 72 5.58 4.05 8.08
CA LEU A 72 6.16 2.82 8.64
C LEU A 72 6.32 1.74 7.55
N ILE A 73 5.27 1.50 6.78
CA ILE A 73 5.30 0.51 5.69
C ILE A 73 6.40 0.88 4.68
N ALA A 74 6.47 2.15 4.29
CA ALA A 74 7.48 2.64 3.36
C ALA A 74 8.91 2.50 3.92
N LYS A 75 9.11 2.80 5.19
CA LYS A 75 10.40 2.59 5.88
C LYS A 75 10.84 1.14 5.75
N ARG A 76 9.98 0.21 6.13
CA ARG A 76 10.31 -1.21 6.10
C ARG A 76 10.52 -1.72 4.68
N GLN A 77 9.75 -1.25 3.73
CA GLN A 77 9.93 -1.58 2.31
C GLN A 77 11.31 -1.14 1.79
N ILE A 78 11.79 0.04 2.16
CA ILE A 78 13.14 0.51 1.80
C ILE A 78 14.22 -0.34 2.47
N GLU A 79 14.04 -0.74 3.73
CA GLU A 79 14.99 -1.62 4.43
C GLU A 79 15.10 -2.98 3.72
N ILE A 80 13.97 -3.59 3.33
CA ILE A 80 13.94 -4.83 2.56
C ILE A 80 14.57 -4.61 1.19
N ALA A 81 14.21 -3.54 0.47
CA ALA A 81 14.78 -3.23 -0.83
C ALA A 81 16.31 -3.15 -0.80
N ARG A 82 16.88 -2.54 0.23
CA ARG A 82 18.34 -2.51 0.45
C ARG A 82 18.91 -3.90 0.72
N ALA A 83 18.24 -4.69 1.54
CA ALA A 83 18.70 -6.03 1.91
C ALA A 83 18.74 -6.99 0.73
N VAL A 84 17.78 -6.90 -0.18
CA VAL A 84 17.70 -7.75 -1.38
C VAL A 84 18.40 -7.12 -2.60
N GLY A 85 18.92 -5.90 -2.48
CA GLY A 85 19.58 -5.20 -3.58
C GLY A 85 18.61 -4.74 -4.68
N ALA A 86 17.37 -4.42 -4.33
CA ALA A 86 16.39 -3.94 -5.29
C ALA A 86 16.71 -2.51 -5.75
N ASP A 87 16.56 -2.25 -7.03
CA ASP A 87 16.79 -0.95 -7.67
C ASP A 87 15.52 -0.10 -7.82
N ALA A 88 14.36 -0.66 -7.47
CA ALA A 88 13.07 0.02 -7.51
C ALA A 88 12.14 -0.46 -6.39
N VAL A 89 11.24 0.42 -5.97
CA VAL A 89 10.09 0.10 -5.12
C VAL A 89 8.80 0.40 -5.84
N SER A 90 7.73 -0.33 -5.50
CA SER A 90 6.41 -0.12 -6.09
C SER A 90 5.32 -0.07 -5.02
N HIS A 91 4.32 0.75 -5.24
CA HIS A 91 3.11 0.79 -4.42
C HIS A 91 1.86 0.76 -5.29
N GLY A 92 0.76 0.27 -4.72
CA GLY A 92 -0.55 0.19 -5.37
C GLY A 92 -1.50 1.34 -5.01
N ALA A 93 -1.01 2.43 -4.44
CA ALA A 93 -1.84 3.59 -4.12
C ALA A 93 -2.39 4.23 -5.40
N THR A 94 -3.63 4.72 -5.32
CA THR A 94 -4.26 5.40 -6.45
C THR A 94 -3.52 6.67 -6.84
N GLY A 95 -3.59 7.07 -8.11
CA GLY A 95 -2.86 8.23 -8.63
C GLY A 95 -3.40 9.59 -8.18
N LYS A 96 -4.42 9.65 -7.32
CA LYS A 96 -5.10 10.90 -6.92
C LYS A 96 -5.21 11.11 -5.40
N GLY A 97 -4.88 10.09 -4.60
CA GLY A 97 -5.04 10.15 -3.13
C GLY A 97 -3.77 10.57 -2.41
N ASN A 98 -3.91 10.85 -1.11
CA ASN A 98 -2.79 11.23 -0.24
C ASN A 98 -1.82 10.08 0.03
N ASP A 99 -2.24 8.83 -0.13
CA ASP A 99 -1.42 7.66 0.20
C ASP A 99 -0.17 7.55 -0.68
N GLN A 100 -0.30 7.84 -1.99
CA GLN A 100 0.88 7.89 -2.87
C GLN A 100 1.92 8.89 -2.36
N VAL A 101 1.47 10.07 -1.93
CA VAL A 101 2.35 11.13 -1.42
C VAL A 101 3.06 10.66 -0.14
N ARG A 102 2.34 10.00 0.76
CA ARG A 102 2.89 9.47 2.02
C ARG A 102 3.94 8.39 1.78
N PHE A 103 3.69 7.47 0.84
CA PHE A 103 4.68 6.48 0.44
C PHE A 103 5.90 7.12 -0.20
N GLU A 104 5.69 7.93 -1.23
CA GLU A 104 6.79 8.48 -2.03
C GLU A 104 7.67 9.46 -1.25
N LEU A 105 7.08 10.32 -0.41
CA LEU A 105 7.86 11.20 0.48
C LEU A 105 8.72 10.39 1.46
N ALA A 106 8.18 9.29 2.00
CA ALA A 106 8.95 8.42 2.88
C ALA A 106 10.09 7.71 2.13
N TYR A 107 9.83 7.22 0.90
CA TYR A 107 10.89 6.62 0.07
C TYR A 107 12.00 7.62 -0.22
N TYR A 108 11.67 8.81 -0.70
CA TYR A 108 12.67 9.83 -1.03
C TYR A 108 13.42 10.37 0.19
N ALA A 109 12.77 10.42 1.36
CA ALA A 109 13.45 10.79 2.59
C ALA A 109 14.48 9.74 3.03
N LEU A 110 14.22 8.45 2.78
CA LEU A 110 15.06 7.35 3.21
C LEU A 110 16.11 6.95 2.15
N GLN A 111 15.73 7.04 0.88
CA GLN A 111 16.58 6.67 -0.26
C GLN A 111 16.23 7.52 -1.48
N PRO A 112 16.80 8.73 -1.60
CA PRO A 112 16.42 9.71 -2.62
C PRO A 112 16.55 9.23 -4.06
N ASP A 113 17.51 8.35 -4.33
CA ASP A 113 17.82 7.86 -5.67
C ASP A 113 17.02 6.61 -6.09
N ILE A 114 16.18 6.07 -5.20
CA ILE A 114 15.43 4.87 -5.52
C ILE A 114 14.35 5.17 -6.56
N ARG A 115 14.25 4.31 -7.56
CA ARG A 115 13.17 4.41 -8.54
C ARG A 115 11.83 4.00 -7.90
N VAL A 116 10.82 4.82 -8.05
CA VAL A 116 9.44 4.50 -7.63
C VAL A 116 8.61 4.13 -8.85
N VAL A 117 7.95 2.97 -8.79
CA VAL A 117 7.00 2.51 -9.80
C VAL A 117 5.60 2.62 -9.23
N ALA A 118 4.79 3.49 -9.81
CA ALA A 118 3.41 3.75 -9.40
C ALA A 118 2.43 3.38 -10.54
N PRO A 119 1.99 2.11 -10.64
CA PRO A 119 1.23 1.60 -11.78
C PRO A 119 -0.04 2.39 -12.10
N TRP A 120 -0.75 2.87 -11.09
CA TRP A 120 -1.96 3.68 -11.28
C TRP A 120 -1.70 5.00 -12.01
N ARG A 121 -0.51 5.53 -11.91
CA ARG A 121 -0.09 6.79 -12.53
C ARG A 121 0.60 6.57 -13.86
N GLU A 122 1.33 5.46 -13.98
CA GLU A 122 2.18 5.18 -15.14
C GLU A 122 1.49 4.34 -16.22
N TRP A 123 0.51 3.53 -15.83
CA TRP A 123 -0.20 2.64 -16.74
C TRP A 123 -1.59 3.18 -17.05
N ASP A 124 -2.18 2.72 -18.16
CA ASP A 124 -3.56 3.07 -18.52
C ASP A 124 -4.58 2.27 -17.68
N LEU A 125 -4.55 2.49 -16.37
CA LEU A 125 -5.41 1.86 -15.39
C LEU A 125 -6.37 2.87 -14.72
N GLY A 126 -6.70 3.94 -15.42
CA GLY A 126 -7.44 5.08 -14.86
C GLY A 126 -8.91 4.83 -14.53
N SER A 127 -9.44 3.62 -14.71
CA SER A 127 -10.80 3.26 -14.31
C SER A 127 -10.87 1.83 -13.81
N ARG A 128 -11.94 1.55 -13.03
CA ARG A 128 -12.21 0.18 -12.58
C ARG A 128 -12.38 -0.81 -13.72
N THR A 129 -13.08 -0.42 -14.77
CA THR A 129 -13.27 -1.28 -15.96
C THR A 129 -11.94 -1.70 -16.53
N LYS A 130 -11.02 -0.76 -16.73
CA LYS A 130 -9.66 -1.05 -17.22
C LYS A 130 -8.86 -1.95 -16.29
N LEU A 131 -9.04 -1.81 -14.98
CA LEU A 131 -8.39 -2.69 -13.99
C LEU A 131 -8.92 -4.13 -14.08
N ILE A 132 -10.24 -4.29 -14.22
CA ILE A 132 -10.86 -5.61 -14.37
C ILE A 132 -10.41 -6.24 -15.69
N GLU A 133 -10.48 -5.52 -16.80
CA GLU A 133 -10.00 -5.98 -18.09
C GLU A 133 -8.53 -6.40 -18.05
N TYR A 134 -7.68 -5.59 -17.42
CA TYR A 134 -6.26 -5.94 -17.24
C TYR A 134 -6.07 -7.21 -16.42
N ALA A 135 -6.81 -7.35 -15.31
CA ALA A 135 -6.74 -8.53 -14.48
C ALA A 135 -7.22 -9.79 -15.22
N GLU A 136 -8.30 -9.70 -16.00
CA GLU A 136 -8.81 -10.81 -16.83
C GLU A 136 -7.82 -11.20 -17.93
N GLN A 137 -7.28 -10.23 -18.65
CA GLN A 137 -6.27 -10.47 -19.70
C GLN A 137 -5.00 -11.14 -19.18
N ASN A 138 -4.61 -10.82 -17.97
CA ASN A 138 -3.42 -11.38 -17.33
C ASN A 138 -3.72 -12.54 -16.35
N GLN A 139 -4.96 -13.04 -16.34
CA GLN A 139 -5.40 -14.16 -15.49
C GLN A 139 -5.16 -13.92 -13.99
N ILE A 140 -5.22 -12.65 -13.57
CA ILE A 140 -5.11 -12.27 -12.16
C ILE A 140 -6.46 -12.54 -11.49
N PRO A 141 -6.51 -13.40 -10.47
CA PRO A 141 -7.78 -13.74 -9.83
C PRO A 141 -8.34 -12.58 -9.02
N ILE A 142 -9.61 -12.29 -9.27
CA ILE A 142 -10.40 -11.32 -8.53
C ILE A 142 -11.48 -12.09 -7.78
N PRO A 143 -11.63 -11.91 -6.46
CA PRO A 143 -12.72 -12.50 -5.68
C PRO A 143 -14.09 -12.14 -6.28
N ARG A 144 -15.01 -13.12 -6.34
CA ARG A 144 -16.31 -12.96 -7.01
C ARG A 144 -17.21 -11.97 -6.30
N ASP A 145 -17.15 -11.91 -4.99
CA ASP A 145 -17.86 -10.99 -4.10
C ASP A 145 -17.49 -9.51 -4.36
N LYS A 146 -16.28 -9.27 -4.84
CA LYS A 146 -15.76 -7.92 -5.11
C LYS A 146 -15.91 -7.45 -6.56
N ARG A 147 -16.44 -8.27 -7.46
CA ARG A 147 -16.62 -7.91 -8.88
C ARG A 147 -17.71 -6.85 -9.14
N GLY A 148 -18.66 -6.68 -8.23
CA GLY A 148 -19.81 -5.75 -8.35
C GLY A 148 -19.63 -4.42 -7.61
N GLU A 149 -18.73 -4.33 -6.66
CA GLU A 149 -18.58 -3.19 -5.76
C GLU A 149 -17.56 -2.17 -6.27
N ALA A 150 -17.66 -0.92 -5.81
CA ALA A 150 -16.65 0.10 -6.11
C ALA A 150 -15.25 -0.36 -5.68
N PRO A 151 -14.14 0.13 -6.29
CA PRO A 151 -12.80 -0.33 -5.96
C PRO A 151 -12.48 0.04 -4.52
N PHE A 152 -12.87 -0.83 -3.62
CA PHE A 152 -12.50 -0.69 -2.24
C PHE A 152 -11.11 -1.26 -2.04
N SER A 153 -10.27 -0.48 -1.52
CA SER A 153 -9.26 -0.97 -0.63
C SER A 153 -9.97 -1.35 0.66
N VAL A 154 -10.12 -2.62 0.90
CA VAL A 154 -10.92 -3.15 2.00
C VAL A 154 -10.29 -2.87 3.35
N CYS A 155 -9.35 -2.06 3.53
CA CYS A 155 -8.81 -1.88 4.84
C CYS A 155 -8.63 -0.44 5.22
N LEU A 156 -7.70 0.17 5.26
CA LEU A 156 -7.38 1.47 5.85
C LEU A 156 -7.55 2.64 4.86
N LEU A 157 -7.67 2.34 3.58
CA LEU A 157 -7.86 3.32 2.51
C LEU A 157 -9.27 3.92 2.46
N TYR A 158 -10.25 3.20 2.99
CA TYR A 158 -11.64 3.64 2.96
C TYR A 158 -11.86 4.96 3.70
N THR A 159 -11.15 5.17 4.78
CA THR A 159 -11.28 6.40 5.58
C THR A 159 -10.51 7.58 4.99
N SER A 160 -9.44 7.37 4.26
CA SER A 160 -8.70 8.47 3.63
C SER A 160 -9.38 8.97 2.34
N ASP A 161 -9.93 8.07 1.54
CA ASP A 161 -10.66 8.47 0.33
C ASP A 161 -11.97 9.18 0.67
N ALA A 162 -12.66 8.75 1.75
CA ALA A 162 -13.85 9.43 2.24
C ALA A 162 -13.57 10.86 2.75
N ALA A 163 -12.42 11.07 3.38
CA ALA A 163 -12.01 12.40 3.81
C ALA A 163 -11.68 13.33 2.63
N ASP A 164 -11.06 12.79 1.58
CA ASP A 164 -10.74 13.54 0.37
C ASP A 164 -11.98 13.87 -0.49
N GLU A 165 -13.01 13.01 -0.46
CA GLU A 165 -14.28 13.26 -1.17
C GLU A 165 -15.18 14.27 -0.46
N GLN A 166 -15.08 14.40 0.86
CA GLN A 166 -15.84 15.41 1.62
C GLN A 166 -15.30 16.84 1.45
N GLN A 167 -14.15 17.01 0.83
CA GLN A 167 -13.57 18.34 0.51
C GLN A 167 -13.98 18.89 -0.87
N ARG A 168 -14.85 18.19 -1.60
CA ARG A 168 -15.41 18.63 -2.87
C ARG A 168 -16.86 19.05 -2.72
#